data_b4b9cce4fec404c63eebd57abb10baa0
#
_entry.id   b4b9cce4fec404c63eebd57abb10baa0
#
_cell.length_a   1.000
_cell.length_b   1.000
_cell.length_c   1.000
_cell.angle_alpha   90.00
_cell.angle_beta   90.00
_cell.angle_gamma   90.00
#
_symmetry.space_group_name_H-M   'P 1'
#
loop_
_entity.id
_entity.type
_entity.pdbx_description
1 polymer ?
#
loop_
_entity_poly.entity_id
_entity_poly.type
_entity_poly.pdbx_seq_one_letter_code
_entity_poly.pdbx_strand_id
1 'polypeptide(L)'
;MRALIPVLLLASTAASAAGELTLTVSNAPAAGTLVVQVYDSANAFGDFRDPAREFRVELADGATHGFVDVPTGTIAVLAFVDENDNGFLDKNFIGIPRETLGISNNYRPKGPPAVRRASFEMPVGGAREIDIELFRVLGNRGRLGVGVGAVGQSSPYVGSSETVLQPIPAITYNGERLQWLGPN
;
A
#
# COMPACT_ATOMS: atom_id res chain seq x y z
N MET A 1 -17.05 -34.26 -62.56
CA MET A 1 -17.48 -33.26 -61.58
C MET A 1 -16.93 -33.68 -60.20
N ARG A 2 -15.93 -32.96 -59.71
CA ARG A 2 -15.35 -33.21 -58.35
C ARG A 2 -16.00 -32.22 -57.39
N ALA A 3 -16.73 -32.74 -56.43
CA ALA A 3 -17.35 -31.92 -55.37
C ALA A 3 -16.25 -31.54 -54.35
N LEU A 4 -16.00 -30.23 -54.16
CA LEU A 4 -15.21 -29.68 -53.06
C LEU A 4 -16.10 -29.64 -51.83
N ILE A 5 -15.69 -30.38 -50.80
CA ILE A 5 -16.30 -30.30 -49.47
C ILE A 5 -15.55 -29.18 -48.72
N PRO A 6 -16.20 -28.12 -48.25
CA PRO A 6 -15.56 -27.12 -47.45
C PRO A 6 -15.31 -27.69 -46.03
N VAL A 7 -14.03 -27.73 -45.63
CA VAL A 7 -13.62 -28.03 -44.25
C VAL A 7 -13.85 -26.76 -43.44
N LEU A 8 -14.88 -26.77 -42.62
CA LEU A 8 -15.18 -25.71 -41.64
C LEU A 8 -14.18 -25.86 -40.45
N LEU A 9 -13.14 -25.03 -40.42
CA LEU A 9 -12.26 -24.93 -39.25
C LEU A 9 -13.06 -24.22 -38.15
N LEU A 10 -13.53 -24.97 -37.15
CA LEU A 10 -13.99 -24.39 -35.90
C LEU A 10 -12.74 -23.92 -35.12
N ALA A 11 -12.49 -22.62 -35.12
CA ALA A 11 -11.57 -22.00 -34.19
C ALA A 11 -12.19 -22.07 -32.79
N SER A 12 -11.77 -23.03 -31.98
CA SER A 12 -12.09 -23.09 -30.56
C SER A 12 -11.32 -21.96 -29.90
N THR A 13 -11.99 -20.85 -29.60
CA THR A 13 -11.49 -19.85 -28.64
C THR A 13 -11.59 -20.50 -27.28
N ALA A 14 -10.46 -21.00 -26.77
CA ALA A 14 -10.35 -21.36 -25.37
C ALA A 14 -10.55 -20.07 -24.55
N ALA A 15 -11.76 -19.86 -24.03
CA ALA A 15 -11.98 -18.89 -22.98
C ALA A 15 -11.10 -19.34 -21.81
N SER A 16 -10.10 -18.56 -21.47
CA SER A 16 -9.32 -18.78 -20.25
C SER A 16 -10.34 -18.65 -19.11
N ALA A 17 -10.63 -19.76 -18.43
CA ALA A 17 -11.56 -19.73 -17.31
C ALA A 17 -10.89 -18.93 -16.20
N ALA A 18 -11.40 -17.74 -15.95
CA ALA A 18 -10.91 -16.86 -14.90
C ALA A 18 -11.12 -17.50 -13.53
N GLY A 19 -10.29 -17.15 -12.58
CA GLY A 19 -10.39 -17.63 -11.20
C GLY A 19 -11.24 -16.71 -10.32
N GLU A 20 -11.59 -17.21 -9.14
CA GLU A 20 -12.24 -16.45 -8.07
C GLU A 20 -11.28 -16.27 -6.91
N LEU A 21 -11.08 -15.04 -6.45
CA LEU A 21 -10.23 -14.71 -5.33
C LEU A 21 -11.07 -14.21 -4.16
N THR A 22 -10.94 -14.84 -3.02
CA THR A 22 -11.49 -14.36 -1.75
C THR A 22 -10.34 -13.78 -0.92
N LEU A 23 -10.45 -12.51 -0.54
CA LEU A 23 -9.45 -11.78 0.22
C LEU A 23 -10.02 -11.34 1.55
N THR A 24 -9.38 -11.75 2.64
CA THR A 24 -9.65 -11.20 3.99
C THR A 24 -8.56 -10.20 4.33
N VAL A 25 -8.97 -9.01 4.76
CA VAL A 25 -8.05 -7.92 5.12
C VAL A 25 -8.07 -7.68 6.61
N SER A 26 -6.90 -7.57 7.22
CA SER A 26 -6.75 -7.24 8.64
C SER A 26 -5.82 -6.05 8.87
N ASN A 27 -5.91 -5.45 10.06
CA ASN A 27 -5.15 -4.25 10.44
C ASN A 27 -5.43 -3.05 9.52
N ALA A 28 -6.69 -2.90 9.11
CA ALA A 28 -7.14 -1.80 8.26
C ALA A 28 -7.20 -0.47 9.03
N PRO A 29 -6.80 0.67 8.44
CA PRO A 29 -7.04 1.98 9.02
C PRO A 29 -8.54 2.31 9.05
N ALA A 30 -8.91 3.32 9.84
CA ALA A 30 -10.32 3.66 10.08
C ALA A 30 -11.04 4.25 8.86
N ALA A 31 -10.33 4.69 7.83
CA ALA A 31 -10.91 5.32 6.64
C ALA A 31 -10.03 5.16 5.41
N GLY A 32 -10.65 5.26 4.23
CA GLY A 32 -10.04 5.14 2.91
C GLY A 32 -10.79 4.14 2.03
N THR A 33 -10.37 4.04 0.79
CA THR A 33 -10.86 3.03 -0.17
C THR A 33 -9.83 1.91 -0.29
N LEU A 34 -10.26 0.66 -0.13
CA LEU A 34 -9.38 -0.48 -0.36
C LEU A 34 -9.25 -0.74 -1.86
N VAL A 35 -8.03 -0.63 -2.36
CA VAL A 35 -7.68 -0.95 -3.75
C VAL A 35 -6.91 -2.26 -3.77
N VAL A 36 -7.39 -3.21 -4.58
CA VAL A 36 -6.78 -4.54 -4.73
C VAL A 36 -6.29 -4.69 -6.15
N GLN A 37 -4.99 -4.83 -6.32
CA GLN A 37 -4.33 -4.99 -7.61
C GLN A 37 -3.76 -6.39 -7.75
N VAL A 38 -4.08 -7.06 -8.85
CA VAL A 38 -3.61 -8.40 -9.18
C VAL A 38 -2.58 -8.31 -10.30
N TYR A 39 -1.45 -8.93 -10.09
CA TYR A 39 -0.31 -8.95 -11.02
C TYR A 39 0.00 -10.36 -11.48
N ASP A 40 0.14 -10.53 -12.78
CA ASP A 40 0.57 -11.76 -13.46
C ASP A 40 1.99 -11.64 -14.05
N SER A 41 2.62 -10.48 -13.88
CA SER A 41 3.93 -10.13 -14.39
C SER A 41 4.88 -9.68 -13.27
N ALA A 42 6.09 -10.20 -13.27
CA ALA A 42 7.13 -9.83 -12.31
C ALA A 42 7.56 -8.36 -12.44
N ASN A 43 7.61 -7.83 -13.66
CA ASN A 43 8.02 -6.45 -13.90
C ASN A 43 6.94 -5.46 -13.44
N ALA A 44 5.67 -5.74 -13.75
CA ALA A 44 4.54 -4.94 -13.32
C ALA A 44 4.46 -4.87 -11.78
N PHE A 45 4.60 -6.02 -11.11
CA PHE A 45 4.60 -6.10 -9.65
C PHE A 45 5.81 -5.38 -9.02
N GLY A 46 6.99 -5.47 -9.62
CA GLY A 46 8.20 -4.83 -9.10
C GLY A 46 8.07 -3.31 -8.98
N ASP A 47 7.36 -2.69 -9.90
CA ASP A 47 7.11 -1.23 -9.95
C ASP A 47 5.76 -0.83 -9.37
N PHE A 48 4.88 -1.78 -9.04
CA PHE A 48 3.48 -1.56 -8.71
C PHE A 48 2.76 -0.72 -9.76
N ARG A 49 2.87 -1.16 -11.02
CA ARG A 49 2.27 -0.52 -12.19
C ARG A 49 1.63 -1.56 -13.09
N ASP A 50 0.66 -1.12 -13.88
CA ASP A 50 0.00 -1.91 -14.90
C ASP A 50 -0.50 -3.27 -14.36
N PRO A 51 -1.36 -3.28 -13.31
CA PRO A 51 -1.93 -4.52 -12.81
C PRO A 51 -2.81 -5.19 -13.87
N ALA A 52 -2.81 -6.52 -13.90
CA ALA A 52 -3.68 -7.29 -14.79
C ALA A 52 -5.16 -7.09 -14.45
N ARG A 53 -5.47 -6.86 -13.16
CA ARG A 53 -6.80 -6.47 -12.65
C ARG A 53 -6.66 -5.52 -11.48
N GLU A 54 -7.62 -4.60 -11.37
CA GLU A 54 -7.79 -3.70 -10.24
C GLU A 54 -9.24 -3.71 -9.76
N PHE A 55 -9.42 -3.81 -8.47
CA PHE A 55 -10.72 -3.75 -7.80
C PHE A 55 -10.69 -2.68 -6.72
N ARG A 56 -11.82 -2.00 -6.53
CA ARG A 56 -12.02 -1.02 -5.48
C ARG A 56 -13.21 -1.41 -4.64
N VAL A 57 -13.01 -1.50 -3.34
CA VAL A 57 -14.05 -1.92 -2.40
C VAL A 57 -14.01 -1.04 -1.14
N GLU A 58 -15.13 -1.03 -0.43
CA GLU A 58 -15.21 -0.34 0.85
C GLU A 58 -14.25 -0.97 1.86
N LEU A 59 -13.53 -0.12 2.57
CA LEU A 59 -12.58 -0.55 3.59
C LEU A 59 -13.33 -0.93 4.88
N ALA A 60 -13.10 -2.15 5.37
CA ALA A 60 -13.51 -2.57 6.70
C ALA A 60 -12.50 -3.56 7.27
N ASP A 61 -12.11 -3.38 8.53
CA ASP A 61 -11.18 -4.28 9.20
C ASP A 61 -11.81 -5.65 9.43
N GLY A 62 -11.08 -6.72 9.11
CA GLY A 62 -11.57 -8.09 9.16
C GLY A 62 -12.59 -8.45 8.07
N ALA A 63 -12.88 -7.55 7.12
CA ALA A 63 -13.80 -7.83 6.04
C ALA A 63 -13.21 -8.79 5.02
N THR A 64 -14.10 -9.62 4.47
CA THR A 64 -13.79 -10.55 3.40
C THR A 64 -14.45 -10.08 2.10
N HIS A 65 -13.70 -10.00 1.04
CA HIS A 65 -14.13 -9.56 -0.28
C HIS A 65 -13.92 -10.65 -1.32
N GLY A 66 -14.92 -10.91 -2.14
CA GLY A 66 -14.84 -11.83 -3.28
C GLY A 66 -14.61 -11.09 -4.59
N PHE A 67 -13.67 -11.55 -5.38
CA PHE A 67 -13.33 -11.01 -6.70
C PHE A 67 -13.44 -12.10 -7.75
N VAL A 68 -14.08 -11.79 -8.85
CA VAL A 68 -14.23 -12.66 -10.01
C VAL A 68 -13.37 -12.15 -11.17
N ASP A 69 -13.21 -12.95 -12.21
CA ASP A 69 -12.40 -12.61 -13.38
C ASP A 69 -10.91 -12.30 -13.05
N VAL A 70 -10.39 -13.03 -12.07
CA VAL A 70 -8.97 -12.93 -11.68
C VAL A 70 -8.11 -13.78 -12.62
N PRO A 71 -6.94 -13.29 -13.08
CA PRO A 71 -6.00 -14.07 -13.88
C PRO A 71 -5.62 -15.38 -13.21
N THR A 72 -5.49 -16.44 -14.00
CA THR A 72 -5.07 -17.77 -13.53
C THR A 72 -3.57 -18.00 -13.72
N GLY A 73 -3.00 -18.97 -13.03
CA GLY A 73 -1.57 -19.22 -12.99
C GLY A 73 -0.87 -18.51 -11.84
N THR A 74 0.42 -18.22 -12.01
CA THR A 74 1.22 -17.58 -10.96
C THR A 74 0.91 -16.09 -10.89
N ILE A 75 0.24 -15.66 -9.83
CA ILE A 75 -0.14 -14.25 -9.59
C ILE A 75 0.37 -13.75 -8.25
N ALA A 76 0.44 -12.43 -8.10
CA ALA A 76 0.67 -11.73 -6.84
C ALA A 76 -0.40 -10.67 -6.62
N VAL A 77 -0.74 -10.40 -5.37
CA VAL A 77 -1.73 -9.41 -4.99
C VAL A 77 -1.11 -8.32 -4.13
N LEU A 78 -1.39 -7.08 -4.48
CA LEU A 78 -1.16 -5.89 -3.67
C LEU A 78 -2.51 -5.35 -3.24
N ALA A 79 -2.72 -5.17 -1.96
CA ALA A 79 -3.85 -4.43 -1.41
C ALA A 79 -3.31 -3.15 -0.76
N PHE A 80 -3.89 -2.00 -1.05
CA PHE A 80 -3.52 -0.75 -0.40
C PHE A 80 -4.75 0.09 -0.11
N VAL A 81 -4.62 0.99 0.86
CA VAL A 81 -5.69 1.91 1.23
C VAL A 81 -5.38 3.27 0.63
N ASP A 82 -6.19 3.64 -0.35
CA ASP A 82 -6.20 4.97 -0.95
C ASP A 82 -6.86 5.94 0.05
N GLU A 83 -6.02 6.68 0.79
CA GLU A 83 -6.45 7.56 1.86
C GLU A 83 -6.92 8.94 1.37
N ASN A 84 -6.56 9.32 0.15
CA ASN A 84 -6.86 10.62 -0.45
C ASN A 84 -7.71 10.55 -1.71
N ASP A 85 -8.16 9.33 -2.08
CA ASP A 85 -9.05 9.05 -3.21
C ASP A 85 -8.48 9.49 -4.57
N ASN A 86 -7.15 9.45 -4.71
CA ASN A 86 -6.48 9.81 -5.97
C ASN A 86 -6.35 8.63 -6.95
N GLY A 87 -6.61 7.43 -6.50
CA GLY A 87 -6.62 6.21 -7.29
C GLY A 87 -5.26 5.54 -7.47
N PHE A 88 -4.22 6.03 -6.83
CA PHE A 88 -2.86 5.54 -6.99
C PHE A 88 -2.19 5.28 -5.64
N LEU A 89 -1.30 4.30 -5.59
CA LEU A 89 -0.45 4.09 -4.42
C LEU A 89 0.57 5.24 -4.32
N ASP A 90 0.35 6.13 -3.36
CA ASP A 90 1.24 7.25 -3.10
C ASP A 90 2.62 6.79 -2.62
N LYS A 91 3.66 7.34 -3.23
CA LYS A 91 5.06 7.07 -2.88
C LYS A 91 5.78 8.38 -2.53
N ASN A 92 6.79 8.29 -1.68
CA ASN A 92 7.68 9.42 -1.43
C ASN A 92 8.70 9.59 -2.57
N PHE A 93 9.55 10.62 -2.48
CA PHE A 93 10.54 10.96 -3.52
C PHE A 93 11.60 9.87 -3.78
N ILE A 94 11.74 8.89 -2.87
CA ILE A 94 12.64 7.74 -3.04
C ILE A 94 11.87 6.45 -3.40
N GLY A 95 10.57 6.56 -3.74
CA GLY A 95 9.74 5.45 -4.21
C GLY A 95 9.14 4.56 -3.11
N ILE A 96 9.27 4.92 -1.83
CA ILE A 96 8.69 4.17 -0.72
C ILE A 96 7.20 4.52 -0.58
N PRO A 97 6.28 3.53 -0.52
CA PRO A 97 4.87 3.75 -0.28
C PRO A 97 4.59 4.55 1.01
N ARG A 98 3.71 5.53 0.92
CA ARG A 98 3.27 6.36 2.04
C ARG A 98 1.96 5.88 2.64
N GLU A 99 1.17 5.19 1.87
CA GLU A 99 -0.11 4.64 2.26
C GLU A 99 0.04 3.28 2.93
N THR A 100 -1.02 2.87 3.63
CA THR A 100 -1.12 1.56 4.23
C THR A 100 -1.31 0.52 3.14
N LEU A 101 -0.51 -0.52 3.14
CA LEU A 101 -0.55 -1.57 2.11
C LEU A 101 -0.30 -2.96 2.72
N GLY A 102 -0.67 -3.98 1.96
CA GLY A 102 -0.37 -5.37 2.25
C GLY A 102 -0.11 -6.13 0.96
N ILE A 103 0.65 -7.19 1.04
CA ILE A 103 1.04 -7.99 -0.11
C ILE A 103 0.70 -9.45 0.20
N SER A 104 0.24 -10.17 -0.81
CA SER A 104 -0.03 -11.61 -0.71
C SER A 104 1.11 -12.38 -0.03
N ASN A 105 0.77 -13.48 0.64
CA ASN A 105 1.67 -14.24 1.54
C ASN A 105 2.19 -13.41 2.73
N ASN A 106 1.52 -12.30 3.07
CA ASN A 106 1.95 -11.35 4.11
C ASN A 106 3.42 -10.92 3.96
N TYR A 107 3.85 -10.81 2.69
CA TYR A 107 5.22 -10.45 2.35
C TYR A 107 5.49 -8.98 2.67
N ARG A 108 6.51 -8.73 3.50
CA ARG A 108 6.98 -7.38 3.87
C ARG A 108 8.37 -7.13 3.26
N PRO A 109 8.44 -6.43 2.12
CA PRO A 109 9.73 -6.15 1.46
C PRO A 109 10.57 -5.18 2.29
N LYS A 110 11.89 -5.44 2.33
CA LYS A 110 12.91 -4.54 2.91
C LYS A 110 13.62 -3.68 1.85
N GLY A 111 13.14 -3.73 0.61
CA GLY A 111 13.67 -3.05 -0.57
C GLY A 111 12.69 -3.24 -1.74
N PRO A 112 13.12 -3.17 -3.00
CA PRO A 112 12.25 -3.44 -4.14
C PRO A 112 11.51 -4.78 -3.98
N PRO A 113 10.18 -4.82 -4.23
CA PRO A 113 9.41 -6.03 -3.98
C PRO A 113 9.80 -7.14 -4.96
N ALA A 114 9.95 -8.36 -4.42
CA ALA A 114 10.26 -9.55 -5.20
C ALA A 114 8.99 -10.39 -5.41
N VAL A 115 8.50 -10.46 -6.64
CA VAL A 115 7.27 -11.19 -7.00
C VAL A 115 7.25 -12.62 -6.46
N ARG A 116 8.38 -13.33 -6.54
CA ARG A 116 8.48 -14.73 -6.08
C ARG A 116 8.09 -14.95 -4.61
N ARG A 117 8.19 -13.91 -3.76
CA ARG A 117 7.80 -14.00 -2.35
C ARG A 117 6.32 -13.70 -2.14
N ALA A 118 5.73 -12.95 -3.05
CA ALA A 118 4.32 -12.57 -3.03
C ALA A 118 3.44 -13.55 -3.82
N SER A 119 4.01 -14.23 -4.81
CA SER A 119 3.22 -15.04 -5.74
C SER A 119 2.67 -16.33 -5.14
N PHE A 120 1.52 -16.72 -5.68
CA PHE A 120 0.84 -17.98 -5.43
C PHE A 120 0.14 -18.44 -6.72
N GLU A 121 -0.26 -19.72 -6.76
CA GLU A 121 -0.97 -20.27 -7.92
C GLU A 121 -2.48 -20.04 -7.79
N MET A 122 -3.06 -19.43 -8.83
CA MET A 122 -4.50 -19.30 -9.02
C MET A 122 -4.98 -20.40 -9.96
N PRO A 123 -5.84 -21.33 -9.50
CA PRO A 123 -6.29 -22.43 -10.35
C PRO A 123 -7.20 -21.94 -11.49
N VAL A 124 -7.14 -22.61 -12.63
CA VAL A 124 -8.02 -22.33 -13.76
C VAL A 124 -9.47 -22.67 -13.41
N GLY A 125 -10.36 -21.70 -13.47
CA GLY A 125 -11.79 -21.86 -13.12
C GLY A 125 -12.03 -22.27 -11.67
N GLY A 126 -11.03 -22.07 -10.79
CA GLY A 126 -11.12 -22.40 -9.38
C GLY A 126 -11.13 -21.17 -8.49
N ALA A 127 -11.30 -21.40 -7.18
CA ALA A 127 -11.30 -20.38 -6.16
C ALA A 127 -10.04 -20.46 -5.27
N ARG A 128 -9.58 -19.30 -4.80
CA ARG A 128 -8.49 -19.18 -3.84
C ARG A 128 -8.83 -18.20 -2.75
N GLU A 129 -8.54 -18.57 -1.51
CA GLU A 129 -8.65 -17.69 -0.35
C GLU A 129 -7.27 -17.26 0.10
N ILE A 130 -7.11 -15.97 0.43
CA ILE A 130 -5.88 -15.39 0.96
C ILE A 130 -6.20 -14.38 2.06
N ASP A 131 -5.29 -14.27 3.03
CA ASP A 131 -5.33 -13.27 4.08
C ASP A 131 -4.20 -12.27 3.86
N ILE A 132 -4.50 -10.97 3.95
CA ILE A 132 -3.51 -9.91 3.85
C ILE A 132 -3.61 -9.00 5.08
N GLU A 133 -2.52 -8.96 5.83
CA GLU A 133 -2.34 -7.99 6.91
C GLU A 133 -1.75 -6.69 6.36
N LEU A 134 -2.48 -5.60 6.53
CA LEU A 134 -2.04 -4.28 6.10
C LEU A 134 -0.98 -3.70 7.04
N PHE A 135 -0.03 -2.97 6.49
CA PHE A 135 1.04 -2.31 7.24
C PHE A 135 1.49 -1.01 6.56
N ARG A 136 2.08 -0.11 7.31
CA ARG A 136 2.79 1.05 6.76
C ARG A 136 4.28 0.78 6.70
N VAL A 137 4.89 1.03 5.53
CA VAL A 137 6.33 0.75 5.32
C VAL A 137 7.20 1.57 6.27
N LEU A 138 6.86 2.83 6.48
CA LEU A 138 7.59 3.74 7.38
C LEU A 138 6.99 3.86 8.79
N GLY A 139 6.05 2.97 9.14
CA GLY A 139 5.30 3.06 10.39
C GLY A 139 4.19 4.12 10.32
N ASN A 140 3.50 4.38 11.44
CA ASN A 140 2.47 5.41 11.49
C ASN A 140 3.07 6.77 11.19
N ARG A 141 2.31 7.63 10.46
CA ARG A 141 2.77 8.99 10.17
C ARG A 141 3.07 9.73 11.46
N GLY A 142 4.32 10.12 11.65
CA GLY A 142 4.70 10.95 12.77
C GLY A 142 4.02 12.32 12.68
N ARG A 143 3.68 12.89 13.84
CA ARG A 143 3.11 14.23 13.94
C ARG A 143 4.25 15.24 13.99
N LEU A 144 4.27 16.15 13.02
CA LEU A 144 5.13 17.32 13.04
C LEU A 144 4.40 18.42 13.82
N GLY A 145 5.03 18.89 14.90
CA GLY A 145 4.57 20.07 15.62
C GLY A 145 5.54 21.23 15.38
N VAL A 146 5.00 22.41 15.18
CA VAL A 146 5.77 23.66 15.09
C VAL A 146 5.23 24.60 16.14
N GLY A 147 6.14 25.17 16.94
CA GLY A 147 5.78 26.09 18.01
C GLY A 147 6.83 27.17 18.18
N VAL A 148 6.49 28.17 18.98
CA VAL A 148 7.42 29.19 19.44
C VAL A 148 7.39 29.19 20.97
N GLY A 149 8.51 28.95 21.57
CA GLY A 149 8.74 29.12 23.00
C GLY A 149 9.42 30.45 23.31
N ALA A 150 9.43 30.85 24.57
CA ALA A 150 10.22 31.97 25.03
C ALA A 150 11.04 31.53 26.26
N VAL A 151 12.31 31.85 26.27
CA VAL A 151 13.15 31.69 27.44
C VAL A 151 13.45 33.05 28.06
N GLY A 152 13.09 33.19 29.32
CA GLY A 152 13.46 34.36 30.13
C GLY A 152 14.75 34.09 30.89
N GLN A 153 15.73 34.94 30.69
CA GLN A 153 16.98 34.90 31.42
C GLN A 153 17.16 36.18 32.23
N SER A 154 17.21 36.05 33.55
CA SER A 154 17.55 37.17 34.41
C SER A 154 19.07 37.38 34.47
N SER A 155 19.50 38.63 34.51
CA SER A 155 20.92 38.97 34.67
C SER A 155 21.49 38.41 35.95
N PRO A 156 22.65 37.72 35.93
CA PRO A 156 23.32 37.25 37.13
C PRO A 156 24.03 38.37 37.94
N TYR A 157 24.03 39.60 37.46
CA TYR A 157 24.71 40.71 38.09
C TYR A 157 23.82 41.43 39.10
N VAL A 158 24.35 41.61 40.29
CA VAL A 158 23.69 42.36 41.40
C VAL A 158 23.46 43.81 40.97
N GLY A 159 22.19 44.21 40.87
CA GLY A 159 21.83 45.60 40.56
C GLY A 159 21.24 45.81 39.18
N SER A 160 21.14 44.77 38.32
CA SER A 160 20.38 44.85 37.06
C SER A 160 19.11 44.01 37.15
N SER A 161 17.97 44.64 36.87
CA SER A 161 16.66 43.98 36.83
C SER A 161 16.23 43.67 35.41
N GLU A 162 17.13 43.60 34.45
CA GLU A 162 16.85 43.35 33.04
C GLU A 162 16.56 41.87 32.84
N THR A 163 15.37 41.53 32.41
CA THR A 163 15.00 40.19 31.93
C THR A 163 14.99 40.21 30.43
N VAL A 164 15.85 39.43 29.79
CA VAL A 164 15.91 39.26 28.36
C VAL A 164 14.99 38.09 27.99
N LEU A 165 13.97 38.38 27.21
CA LEU A 165 13.08 37.35 26.60
C LEU A 165 13.57 37.03 25.20
N GLN A 166 13.98 35.79 25.01
CA GLN A 166 14.47 35.31 23.72
C GLN A 166 13.47 34.29 23.13
N PRO A 167 12.88 34.58 21.97
CA PRO A 167 12.02 33.60 21.31
C PRO A 167 12.84 32.43 20.78
N ILE A 168 12.40 31.21 21.06
CA ILE A 168 13.02 29.98 20.55
C ILE A 168 12.03 29.26 19.67
N PRO A 169 12.34 29.03 18.39
CA PRO A 169 11.54 28.17 17.56
C PRO A 169 11.64 26.73 18.04
N ALA A 170 10.51 26.07 18.20
CA ALA A 170 10.44 24.66 18.55
C ALA A 170 9.88 23.87 17.37
N ILE A 171 10.58 22.83 16.96
CA ILE A 171 10.10 21.85 16.00
C ILE A 171 10.09 20.52 16.71
N THR A 172 8.95 19.84 16.71
CA THR A 172 8.81 18.52 17.30
C THR A 172 8.38 17.53 16.24
N TYR A 173 8.94 16.34 16.24
CA TYR A 173 8.47 15.21 15.45
C TYR A 173 8.23 14.04 16.39
N ASN A 174 7.01 13.51 16.37
CA ASN A 174 6.64 12.36 17.18
C ASN A 174 6.12 11.25 16.24
N GLY A 175 6.94 10.25 15.98
CA GLY A 175 6.64 9.06 15.21
C GLY A 175 6.94 7.80 16.02
N GLU A 176 6.44 6.64 15.57
CA GLU A 176 6.64 5.36 16.27
C GLU A 176 8.11 4.95 16.43
N ARG A 177 8.96 5.31 15.47
CA ARG A 177 10.39 4.92 15.44
C ARG A 177 11.35 6.07 15.69
N LEU A 178 10.87 7.28 15.68
CA LEU A 178 11.67 8.47 15.90
C LEU A 178 10.86 9.51 16.64
N GLN A 179 11.39 9.95 17.79
CA GLN A 179 10.91 11.12 18.49
C GLN A 179 12.03 12.15 18.49
N TRP A 180 11.72 13.35 18.01
CA TRP A 180 12.67 14.45 18.02
C TRP A 180 12.04 15.69 18.65
N LEU A 181 12.68 16.20 19.68
CA LEU A 181 12.36 17.43 20.38
C LEU A 181 13.58 18.32 20.21
N GLY A 182 13.53 19.21 19.27
CA GLY A 182 14.66 20.12 19.08
C GLY A 182 14.35 21.52 19.54
N PRO A 183 15.32 22.43 19.49
CA PRO A 183 16.66 22.27 19.98
C PRO A 183 16.75 22.49 21.51
N ASN A 184 17.69 21.79 22.15
CA ASN A 184 18.16 22.15 23.51
C ASN A 184 19.09 23.32 23.40
#